data_e4b93149b82087acb2b4e822d4df4416
#
_entry.id   e4b93149b82087acb2b4e822d4df4416
#
_cell.length_a   1.000
_cell.length_b   1.000
_cell.length_c   1.000
_cell.angle_alpha   90.00
_cell.angle_beta   90.00
_cell.angle_gamma   90.00
#
_symmetry.space_group_name_H-M   'P 1'
#
loop_
_entity.id
_entity.type
_entity.pdbx_description
1 polymer ?
#
loop_
_entity_poly.entity_id
_entity_poly.type
_entity_poly.pdbx_seq_one_letter_code
_entity_poly.pdbx_strand_id
1 'polypeptide(L)'
;MLMAGAAHAQDXAPSXDXVXDQIVVIGEKLKTWKGGVTKENGRLMCRTKESTGDKQLDAIRCGGMLTCIKPLEPRIDKLMSSDXSRLEKRDKFNAMLAGTKPCLDEYEDAAIARLAAERTKS
;
A
#
# COMPACT_ATOMS: atom_id res chain seq x y z
N MET A 1 8.24 43.07 -9.84
CA MET A 1 9.07 42.24 -10.64
C MET A 1 9.52 41.04 -9.88
N LEU A 2 10.18 41.24 -8.79
CA LEU A 2 10.66 40.12 -8.01
C LEU A 2 9.54 39.24 -7.51
N MET A 3 8.43 39.86 -7.21
CA MET A 3 7.30 39.11 -6.69
C MET A 3 6.71 38.18 -7.72
N ALA A 4 6.70 38.61 -8.98
CA ALA A 4 6.19 37.77 -10.04
C ALA A 4 7.04 36.51 -10.19
N GLY A 5 8.35 36.63 -10.05
CA GLY A 5 9.22 35.51 -10.13
C GLY A 5 8.98 34.50 -9.00
N ALA A 6 8.76 35.04 -7.83
CA ALA A 6 8.50 34.18 -6.68
C ALA A 6 7.17 33.44 -6.85
N ALA A 7 6.17 34.10 -7.36
CA ALA A 7 4.89 33.49 -7.59
C ALA A 7 5.01 32.34 -8.59
N HIS A 8 5.79 32.54 -9.64
CA HIS A 8 5.99 31.49 -10.62
C HIS A 8 6.71 30.30 -10.03
N ALA A 9 7.68 30.53 -9.17
CA ALA A 9 8.39 29.45 -8.52
C ALA A 9 7.43 28.64 -7.64
N GLN A 10 6.53 29.32 -6.97
CA GLN A 10 5.54 28.63 -6.15
C GLN A 10 4.57 27.79 -6.97
N ASP A 11 4.21 28.31 -8.12
CA ASP A 11 3.35 27.59 -9.05
C ASP A 11 3.98 26.27 -9.53
N UNK A 12 5.01 26.26 -9.50
CA UNK A 12 5.69 25.20 -10.04
C UNK A 12 5.86 24.12 -9.16
N ALA A 13 5.91 24.44 -8.07
CA ALA A 13 6.24 23.45 -7.09
C ALA A 13 5.03 23.21 -6.19
N PRO A 14 4.79 21.96 -5.74
CA PRO A 14 3.71 21.70 -4.80
C PRO A 14 3.99 22.38 -3.47
N SER A 15 2.91 22.87 -2.88
CA SER A 15 3.02 23.44 -1.55
C SER A 15 3.19 22.31 -0.52
N UNK A 16 3.74 22.50 0.30
CA UNK A 16 3.94 21.64 1.35
C UNK A 16 2.73 21.32 2.03
N ASP A 17 2.13 22.39 2.32
CA ASP A 17 0.86 22.22 3.01
C ASP A 17 -0.11 21.35 2.17
N UNK A 18 -0.09 21.43 1.14
CA UNK A 18 -0.88 20.74 0.32
C UNK A 18 -0.59 19.38 0.22
N VAL A 19 0.58 19.23 0.11
CA VAL A 19 1.02 17.85 0.12
C VAL A 19 0.66 17.17 1.46
N UNK A 20 0.75 17.71 2.31
CA UNK A 20 0.48 17.21 3.55
C UNK A 20 -0.90 16.92 3.72
N ASP A 21 -1.71 17.85 3.26
CA ASP A 21 -3.12 17.59 3.30
C ASP A 21 -3.47 16.36 2.48
N GLN A 22 -2.88 16.24 1.33
CA GLN A 22 -3.11 15.07 0.49
C GLN A 22 -2.66 13.78 1.15
N ILE A 23 -1.54 13.82 1.83
CA ILE A 23 -1.06 12.64 2.55
C ILE A 23 -2.11 12.18 3.56
N VAL A 24 -2.67 13.12 4.30
CA VAL A 24 -3.70 12.79 5.30
C VAL A 24 -4.94 12.22 4.62
N VAL A 25 -5.40 12.87 3.56
CA VAL A 25 -6.60 12.43 2.86
C VAL A 25 -6.41 11.03 2.28
N ILE A 26 -5.28 10.80 1.62
CA ILE A 26 -5.00 9.50 1.03
C ILE A 26 -4.90 8.44 2.13
N GLY A 27 -4.20 8.76 3.21
CA GLY A 27 -4.05 7.82 4.31
C GLY A 27 -5.38 7.41 4.92
N GLU A 28 -6.28 8.38 5.09
CA GLU A 28 -7.59 8.07 5.64
C GLU A 28 -8.40 7.20 4.68
N LYS A 29 -8.33 7.48 3.40
CA LYS A 29 -9.05 6.67 2.42
C LYS A 29 -8.50 5.25 2.35
N LEU A 30 -7.18 5.09 2.45
CA LEU A 30 -6.59 3.76 2.41
C LEU A 30 -7.13 2.85 3.51
N LYS A 31 -7.52 3.43 4.65
CA LYS A 31 -8.07 2.65 5.74
C LYS A 31 -9.39 1.98 5.38
N THR A 32 -10.09 2.48 4.39
CA THR A 32 -11.37 1.90 4.00
C THR A 32 -11.21 0.68 3.10
N TRP A 33 -10.02 0.44 2.59
CA TRP A 33 -9.77 -0.69 1.72
C TRP A 33 -9.79 -2.00 2.51
N LYS A 34 -10.41 -3.00 1.94
CA LYS A 34 -10.37 -4.35 2.51
C LYS A 34 -10.03 -5.33 1.39
N GLY A 35 -9.18 -6.26 1.72
CA GLY A 35 -8.76 -7.26 0.76
C GLY A 35 -7.62 -8.07 1.31
N GLY A 36 -6.95 -8.78 0.46
CA GLY A 36 -5.84 -9.60 0.89
C GLY A 36 -5.23 -10.36 -0.26
N VAL A 37 -4.30 -11.23 0.07
CA VAL A 37 -3.63 -12.04 -0.93
C VAL A 37 -4.05 -13.49 -0.80
N THR A 38 -4.09 -14.16 -1.95
CA THR A 38 -4.40 -15.59 -2.03
C THR A 38 -3.47 -16.22 -3.03
N LYS A 39 -3.40 -17.56 -2.99
CA LYS A 39 -2.69 -18.31 -4.02
C LYS A 39 -3.73 -18.86 -4.98
N GLU A 40 -3.60 -18.51 -6.23
CA GLU A 40 -4.54 -18.96 -7.26
C GLU A 40 -3.74 -19.47 -8.43
N ASN A 41 -3.96 -20.73 -8.74
CA ASN A 41 -3.22 -21.41 -9.83
C ASN A 41 -1.71 -21.27 -9.66
N GLY A 42 -1.25 -21.42 -8.42
CA GLY A 42 0.16 -21.36 -8.11
C GLY A 42 0.75 -19.96 -8.08
N ARG A 43 -0.07 -18.93 -8.21
CA ARG A 43 0.40 -17.54 -8.23
C ARG A 43 -0.20 -16.75 -7.08
N LEU A 44 0.61 -15.87 -6.53
CA LEU A 44 0.14 -14.97 -5.49
C LEU A 44 -0.69 -13.86 -6.14
N MET A 45 -1.92 -13.71 -5.68
CA MET A 45 -2.85 -12.73 -6.23
C MET A 45 -3.37 -11.84 -5.13
N CYS A 46 -3.57 -10.55 -5.44
CA CYS A 46 -4.21 -9.66 -4.49
C CYS A 46 -5.66 -9.44 -4.93
N ARG A 47 -6.57 -9.56 -3.97
CA ARG A 47 -7.99 -9.36 -4.23
C ARG A 47 -8.52 -8.23 -3.36
N THR A 48 -9.20 -7.28 -3.98
CA THR A 48 -9.88 -6.21 -3.26
C THR A 48 -11.31 -6.64 -3.00
N LYS A 49 -11.70 -6.66 -1.73
CA LYS A 49 -13.08 -6.93 -1.35
C LYS A 49 -13.89 -5.64 -1.28
N GLU A 50 -13.30 -4.63 -0.67
CA GLU A 50 -13.92 -3.31 -0.59
C GLU A 50 -12.92 -2.28 -1.09
N SER A 51 -13.27 -1.64 -2.17
CA SER A 51 -12.42 -0.62 -2.78
C SER A 51 -12.51 0.69 -2.01
N THR A 52 -11.45 1.47 -2.05
CA THR A 52 -11.48 2.85 -1.55
C THR A 52 -12.31 3.75 -2.46
N GLY A 53 -12.66 3.27 -3.65
CA GLY A 53 -13.30 4.11 -4.66
C GLY A 53 -12.29 4.82 -5.55
N ASP A 54 -11.02 4.58 -5.32
CA ASP A 54 -9.95 5.26 -6.04
C ASP A 54 -8.96 4.18 -6.50
N LYS A 55 -8.86 3.99 -7.80
CA LYS A 55 -8.04 2.91 -8.35
C LYS A 55 -6.57 3.03 -7.97
N GLN A 56 -6.07 4.26 -7.91
CA GLN A 56 -4.67 4.45 -7.54
C GLN A 56 -4.42 4.03 -6.09
N LEU A 57 -5.36 4.33 -5.22
CA LEU A 57 -5.23 3.93 -3.82
C LEU A 57 -5.35 2.42 -3.67
N ASP A 58 -6.29 1.81 -4.37
CA ASP A 58 -6.42 0.36 -4.35
C ASP A 58 -5.13 -0.29 -4.81
N ALA A 59 -4.50 0.28 -5.85
CA ALA A 59 -3.24 -0.24 -6.37
C ALA A 59 -2.11 -0.10 -5.34
N ILE A 60 -2.13 0.94 -4.53
CA ILE A 60 -1.13 1.08 -3.47
C ILE A 60 -1.27 -0.07 -2.46
N ARG A 61 -2.51 -0.40 -2.07
CA ARG A 61 -2.72 -1.48 -1.13
C ARG A 61 -2.26 -2.82 -1.70
N CYS A 62 -2.71 -3.13 -2.90
CA CYS A 62 -2.34 -4.40 -3.52
C CYS A 62 -0.86 -4.46 -3.87
N GLY A 63 -0.30 -3.36 -4.34
CA GLY A 63 1.13 -3.31 -4.64
C GLY A 63 1.98 -3.57 -3.42
N GLY A 64 1.60 -2.95 -2.30
CA GLY A 64 2.33 -3.17 -1.06
C GLY A 64 2.22 -4.60 -0.58
N MET A 65 1.02 -5.15 -0.60
CA MET A 65 0.84 -6.53 -0.16
C MET A 65 1.64 -7.50 -1.01
N LEU A 66 1.55 -7.37 -2.33
CA LEU A 66 2.28 -8.29 -3.19
C LEU A 66 3.79 -8.14 -3.00
N THR A 67 4.27 -6.90 -2.92
CA THR A 67 5.69 -6.66 -2.75
C THR A 67 6.22 -7.25 -1.45
N CYS A 68 5.46 -7.07 -0.37
CA CYS A 68 5.95 -7.46 0.95
C CYS A 68 5.72 -8.93 1.26
N ILE A 69 4.72 -9.55 0.64
CA ILE A 69 4.42 -10.95 0.92
C ILE A 69 5.16 -11.89 -0.02
N LYS A 70 5.48 -11.43 -1.23
CA LYS A 70 6.15 -12.29 -2.20
C LYS A 70 7.42 -12.97 -1.66
N PRO A 71 8.28 -12.27 -0.91
CA PRO A 71 9.46 -12.96 -0.37
C PRO A 71 9.14 -14.09 0.60
N LEU A 72 7.93 -14.10 1.15
CA LEU A 72 7.51 -15.15 2.07
C LEU A 72 6.90 -16.33 1.34
N GLU A 73 6.76 -16.26 0.04
CA GLU A 73 6.05 -17.28 -0.72
C GLU A 73 6.57 -18.70 -0.47
N PRO A 74 7.90 -18.95 -0.44
CA PRO A 74 8.35 -20.29 -0.16
C PRO A 74 7.93 -20.79 1.22
N ARG A 75 7.95 -19.90 2.21
CA ARG A 75 7.52 -20.28 3.57
C ARG A 75 6.03 -20.51 3.63
N ILE A 76 5.27 -19.73 2.89
CA ILE A 76 3.82 -19.92 2.83
C ILE A 76 3.51 -21.27 2.19
N ASP A 77 4.17 -21.57 1.09
CA ASP A 77 3.95 -22.85 0.39
C ASP A 77 4.27 -24.02 1.30
N LYS A 78 5.38 -23.92 2.03
CA LYS A 78 5.76 -24.96 2.96
C LYS A 78 4.71 -25.14 4.07
N LEU A 79 4.22 -24.05 4.59
CA LEU A 79 3.20 -24.09 5.63
C LEU A 79 1.91 -24.73 5.10
N MET A 80 1.49 -24.32 3.92
CA MET A 80 0.24 -24.82 3.36
C MET A 80 0.29 -26.32 3.08
N SER A 81 1.45 -26.84 2.73
CA SER A 81 1.60 -28.26 2.45
C SER A 81 1.96 -29.07 3.69
N SER A 82 2.09 -28.44 4.85
CA SER A 82 2.44 -29.13 6.09
C SER A 82 1.24 -29.88 6.64
N ASP A 83 1.48 -30.67 7.69
CA ASP A 83 0.44 -31.48 8.35
C ASP A 83 -0.36 -30.71 9.39
N UNK A 84 -0.07 -29.54 9.69
CA UNK A 84 -0.66 -28.80 10.66
C UNK A 84 -2.09 -28.74 10.38
N SER A 85 -2.79 -28.58 11.42
CA SER A 85 -4.22 -28.43 11.32
C SER A 85 -4.55 -27.11 10.63
N ARG A 86 -5.76 -26.99 10.18
CA ARG A 86 -6.22 -25.79 9.51
C ARG A 86 -6.07 -24.57 10.41
N LEU A 87 -6.45 -24.69 11.68
CA LEU A 87 -6.31 -23.57 12.62
C LEU A 87 -4.86 -23.22 12.86
N GLU A 88 -4.02 -24.21 12.96
CA GLU A 88 -2.59 -23.98 13.16
C GLU A 88 -1.98 -23.26 11.96
N LYS A 89 -2.35 -23.72 10.76
CA LYS A 89 -1.86 -23.08 9.54
C LYS A 89 -2.34 -21.62 9.47
N ARG A 90 -3.60 -21.38 9.82
CA ARG A 90 -4.13 -20.03 9.82
C ARG A 90 -3.35 -19.13 10.78
N ASP A 91 -3.12 -19.63 11.99
CA ASP A 91 -2.42 -18.84 12.99
C ASP A 91 -1.00 -18.51 12.55
N LYS A 92 -0.31 -19.49 11.97
CA LYS A 92 1.05 -19.26 11.52
C LYS A 92 1.09 -18.32 10.31
N PHE A 93 0.14 -18.47 9.41
CA PHE A 93 0.03 -17.57 8.27
C PHE A 93 -0.21 -16.14 8.74
N ASN A 94 -1.12 -15.96 9.68
CA ASN A 94 -1.40 -14.62 10.22
C ASN A 94 -0.17 -14.03 10.89
N ALA A 95 0.62 -14.84 11.57
CA ALA A 95 1.84 -14.35 12.18
C ALA A 95 2.85 -13.90 11.13
N MET A 96 2.95 -14.64 10.03
CA MET A 96 3.81 -14.21 8.93
C MET A 96 3.36 -12.87 8.36
N LEU A 97 2.04 -12.72 8.16
CA LEU A 97 1.52 -11.47 7.63
C LEU A 97 1.77 -10.30 8.59
N ALA A 98 1.62 -10.56 9.89
CA ALA A 98 1.87 -9.52 10.87
C ALA A 98 3.32 -9.04 10.80
N GLY A 99 4.23 -9.93 10.48
CA GLY A 99 5.63 -9.59 10.34
C GLY A 99 5.95 -8.71 9.14
N THR A 100 5.01 -8.59 8.20
CA THR A 100 5.22 -7.73 7.04
C THR A 100 4.86 -6.26 7.30
N LYS A 101 4.35 -5.94 8.49
CA LYS A 101 3.88 -4.59 8.73
C LYS A 101 4.95 -3.53 8.50
N PRO A 102 6.20 -3.69 8.95
CA PRO A 102 7.19 -2.66 8.64
C PRO A 102 7.39 -2.46 7.14
N CYS A 103 7.39 -3.55 6.39
CA CYS A 103 7.53 -3.46 4.93
C CYS A 103 6.35 -2.73 4.32
N LEU A 104 5.13 -3.08 4.74
CA LEU A 104 3.92 -2.44 4.24
C LEU A 104 3.91 -0.95 4.56
N ASP A 105 4.29 -0.60 5.79
CA ASP A 105 4.33 0.80 6.18
C ASP A 105 5.31 1.58 5.32
N GLU A 106 6.48 1.02 5.10
CA GLU A 106 7.49 1.68 4.28
C GLU A 106 7.01 1.85 2.84
N TYR A 107 6.44 0.80 2.28
CA TYR A 107 5.93 0.85 0.91
C TYR A 107 4.84 1.90 0.79
N GLU A 108 3.87 1.87 1.71
CA GLU A 108 2.73 2.78 1.63
C GLU A 108 3.14 4.21 1.87
N ASP A 109 4.03 4.45 2.85
CA ASP A 109 4.48 5.82 3.10
C ASP A 109 5.12 6.42 1.86
N ALA A 110 5.96 5.65 1.18
CA ALA A 110 6.61 6.15 -0.02
C ALA A 110 5.61 6.37 -1.15
N ALA A 111 4.68 5.44 -1.33
CA ALA A 111 3.69 5.56 -2.39
C ALA A 111 2.73 6.73 -2.14
N ILE A 112 2.33 6.91 -0.89
CA ILE A 112 1.44 8.01 -0.52
C ILE A 112 2.12 9.35 -0.77
N ALA A 113 3.38 9.46 -0.38
CA ALA A 113 4.12 10.71 -0.56
C ALA A 113 4.22 11.05 -2.05
N ARG A 114 4.51 10.04 -2.86
CA ARG A 114 4.64 10.25 -4.30
C ARG A 114 3.32 10.67 -4.92
N LEU A 115 2.24 9.97 -4.57
CA LEU A 115 0.94 10.30 -5.12
C LEU A 115 0.46 11.66 -4.66
N ALA A 116 0.70 11.98 -3.39
CA ALA A 116 0.30 13.28 -2.86
C ALA A 116 1.00 14.41 -3.60
N ALA A 117 2.29 14.24 -3.87
CA ALA A 117 3.03 15.24 -4.61
C ALA A 117 2.46 15.41 -6.02
N GLU A 118 2.12 14.29 -6.66
CA GLU A 118 1.55 14.34 -8.01
C GLU A 118 0.20 15.04 -8.02
N ARG A 119 -0.63 14.78 -7.02
CA ARG A 119 -1.97 15.34 -6.98
C ARG A 119 -2.01 16.81 -6.62
N THR A 120 -0.91 17.34 -6.09
CA THR A 120 -0.86 18.75 -5.72
C THR A 120 -0.11 19.58 -6.76
N LYS A 121 0.36 18.98 -7.83
CA LYS A 121 0.96 19.76 -8.92
C LYS A 121 -0.12 20.58 -9.60
N SER A 122 0.20 21.82 -9.93
CA SER A 122 -0.73 22.68 -10.63
C SER A 122 -0.62 22.59 -12.14
#